data_3ad95ec7b7277b6b27b47e5437420c0d
#
_entry.id   3ad95ec7b7277b6b27b47e5437420c0d
#
_cell.length_a   1.000
_cell.length_b   1.000
_cell.length_c   1.000
_cell.angle_alpha   90.00
_cell.angle_beta   90.00
_cell.angle_gamma   90.00
#
_symmetry.space_group_name_H-M   'P 1'
#
loop_
_entity.id
_entity.type
_entity.pdbx_description
1 polymer ?
#
loop_
_entity_poly.entity_id
_entity_poly.type
_entity_poly.pdbx_seq_one_letter_code
_entity_poly.pdbx_strand_id
1 'polypeptide(L)'
;MYRLFYGMLVRTFEMYCAIYRSKKKEGTYLYLVEKDKFDAVPDALMNSFGQPEFAMMIDLNKRKKLAVVDINKVKQSLESDGFFVQLPPPRYGIADHS
;
A
#
# COMPACT_ATOMS: atom_id res chain seq x y z
N MET A 1 -0.64 -18.43 -3.09
CA MET A 1 -1.09 -18.58 -2.65
C MET A 1 -1.44 -19.11 -2.07
N TYR A 2 -1.56 -19.28 -1.94
CA TYR A 2 -2.12 -19.65 -1.30
C TYR A 2 -2.79 -19.67 -1.24
N ARG A 3 -3.39 -19.76 -1.49
CA ARG A 3 -4.29 -19.59 -1.36
C ARG A 3 -4.90 -20.30 -1.49
N LEU A 4 -5.25 -21.04 -1.65
CA LEU A 4 -5.93 -21.64 -1.59
C LEU A 4 -6.31 -22.40 -1.06
N PHE A 5 -6.52 -23.06 -0.96
CA PHE A 5 -7.07 -23.64 -0.37
C PHE A 5 -6.99 -23.99 0.60
N TYR A 6 -7.04 -24.40 0.61
CA TYR A 6 -6.98 -24.58 1.84
C TYR A 6 -6.31 -23.68 2.38
N GLY A 7 -5.88 -23.56 2.19
CA GLY A 7 -5.11 -22.54 2.62
C GLY A 7 -5.78 -21.23 2.55
N MET A 8 -6.77 -21.14 1.85
CA MET A 8 -7.45 -19.90 1.73
C MET A 8 -7.99 -19.38 3.03
N LEU A 9 -8.33 -20.26 3.89
CA LEU A 9 -8.85 -19.83 5.16
C LEU A 9 -7.85 -19.07 5.96
N VAL A 10 -6.63 -19.54 5.91
CA VAL A 10 -5.58 -18.92 6.69
C VAL A 10 -5.38 -17.48 6.28
N ARG A 11 -5.46 -17.21 5.02
CA ARG A 11 -5.24 -15.87 4.55
C ARG A 11 -6.26 -14.88 5.01
N THR A 12 -7.43 -15.34 5.36
CA THR A 12 -8.44 -14.41 5.81
C THR A 12 -8.15 -13.89 7.19
N PHE A 13 -7.30 -14.55 7.95
CA PHE A 13 -7.02 -14.11 9.30
C PHE A 13 -5.88 -13.12 9.36
N GLU A 14 -5.04 -13.11 8.36
CA GLU A 14 -3.90 -12.22 8.40
C GLU A 14 -3.74 -11.54 7.07
N MET A 15 -3.62 -10.25 7.11
CA MET A 15 -3.37 -9.50 5.92
C MET A 15 -2.40 -8.39 6.25
N TYR A 16 -1.13 -8.80 6.40
CA TYR A 16 -0.08 -7.85 6.68
C TYR A 16 0.39 -7.23 5.39
N CYS A 17 0.84 -6.00 5.48
CA CYS A 17 1.49 -5.39 4.34
C CYS A 17 2.63 -4.52 4.83
N ALA A 18 3.62 -4.34 3.97
CA ALA A 18 4.76 -3.49 4.25
C ALA A 18 4.51 -2.14 3.61
N ILE A 19 4.78 -1.09 4.34
CA ILE A 19 4.57 0.27 3.84
C ILE A 19 5.90 0.97 3.72
N TYR A 20 6.12 1.58 2.55
CA TYR A 20 7.33 2.32 2.25
C TYR A 20 6.98 3.75 1.92
N ARG A 21 7.86 4.66 2.26
CA ARG A 21 7.62 6.05 1.90
C ARG A 21 8.61 6.47 0.82
N SER A 22 8.19 7.41 0.02
CA SER A 22 9.03 7.96 -1.04
C SER A 22 9.84 9.13 -0.49
N LYS A 23 11.14 9.06 -0.67
CA LYS A 23 11.98 10.21 -0.31
C LYS A 23 11.89 11.27 -1.38
N LYS A 24 11.55 10.87 -2.56
CA LYS A 24 11.50 11.75 -3.70
C LYS A 24 10.19 12.53 -3.79
N LYS A 25 9.10 11.88 -3.41
CA LYS A 25 7.78 12.50 -3.48
C LYS A 25 7.11 12.45 -2.12
N GLU A 26 7.29 13.49 -1.38
CA GLU A 26 6.78 13.56 -0.03
C GLU A 26 5.28 13.28 0.04
N GLY A 27 4.87 12.46 1.00
CA GLY A 27 3.47 12.12 1.15
C GLY A 27 3.02 10.94 0.32
N THR A 28 3.92 10.37 -0.48
CA THR A 28 3.59 9.22 -1.31
C THR A 28 4.10 7.96 -0.65
N TYR A 29 3.24 6.94 -0.58
CA TYR A 29 3.56 5.68 0.08
C TYR A 29 3.26 4.51 -0.83
N LEU A 30 4.04 3.44 -0.66
CA LEU A 30 3.87 2.22 -1.44
C LEU A 30 3.62 1.07 -0.47
N TYR A 31 2.56 0.32 -0.72
CA TYR A 31 2.19 -0.82 0.10
C TYR A 31 2.48 -2.10 -0.67
N LEU A 32 3.13 -3.05 -0.03
CA LEU A 32 3.46 -4.34 -0.64
C LEU A 32 2.90 -5.46 0.20
N VAL A 33 2.56 -6.56 -0.45
CA VAL A 33 2.11 -7.75 0.24
C VAL A 33 3.22 -8.31 1.12
N GLU A 34 4.44 -8.35 0.57
CA GLU A 34 5.58 -8.86 1.30
C GLU A 34 6.69 -7.83 1.36
N LYS A 35 7.33 -7.75 2.51
CA LYS A 35 8.41 -6.80 2.69
C LYS A 35 9.54 -7.06 1.70
N ASP A 36 10.00 -5.99 1.07
CA ASP A 36 11.13 -6.02 0.14
C ASP A 36 10.89 -6.78 -1.15
N LYS A 37 9.66 -7.15 -1.41
CA LYS A 37 9.34 -7.84 -2.63
C LYS A 37 8.63 -6.90 -3.59
N PHE A 38 9.41 -6.26 -4.44
CA PHE A 38 8.91 -5.24 -5.36
C PHE A 38 8.57 -5.75 -6.75
N ASP A 39 8.56 -7.07 -6.92
CA ASP A 39 8.37 -7.67 -8.25
C ASP A 39 7.12 -7.23 -8.97
N ALA A 40 6.05 -7.02 -8.23
CA ALA A 40 4.78 -6.66 -8.85
C ALA A 40 4.72 -5.20 -9.26
N VAL A 41 5.65 -4.39 -8.79
CA VAL A 41 5.60 -2.95 -9.05
C VAL A 41 6.26 -2.65 -10.38
N PRO A 42 5.55 -1.96 -11.29
CA PRO A 42 6.14 -1.63 -12.59
C PRO A 42 7.37 -0.76 -12.44
N ASP A 43 8.32 -0.95 -13.34
CA ASP A 43 9.56 -0.18 -13.31
C ASP A 43 9.33 1.31 -13.39
N ALA A 44 8.39 1.72 -14.22
CA ALA A 44 8.10 3.14 -14.36
C ALA A 44 7.66 3.75 -13.04
N LEU A 45 6.87 2.99 -12.29
CA LEU A 45 6.40 3.46 -11.01
C LEU A 45 7.55 3.52 -10.01
N MET A 46 8.41 2.51 -10.00
CA MET A 46 9.57 2.51 -9.11
C MET A 46 10.48 3.69 -9.41
N ASN A 47 10.68 3.99 -10.68
CA ASN A 47 11.49 5.13 -11.06
C ASN A 47 10.92 6.44 -10.56
N SER A 48 9.62 6.56 -10.64
CA SER A 48 8.94 7.77 -10.18
C SER A 48 8.95 7.87 -8.66
N PHE A 49 8.76 6.74 -7.99
CA PHE A 49 8.72 6.69 -6.54
C PHE A 49 10.10 6.96 -5.94
N GLY A 50 11.12 6.52 -6.64
CA GLY A 50 12.49 6.65 -6.16
C GLY A 50 12.81 5.53 -5.20
N GLN A 51 13.88 5.71 -4.45
CA GLN A 51 14.32 4.69 -3.52
C GLN A 51 13.33 4.55 -2.38
N PRO A 52 12.76 3.37 -2.17
CA PRO A 52 11.78 3.21 -1.10
C PRO A 52 12.44 3.16 0.26
N GLU A 53 11.78 3.78 1.22
CA GLU A 53 12.26 3.77 2.59
C GLU A 53 11.22 3.04 3.44
N PHE A 54 11.61 1.95 4.06
CA PHE A 54 10.66 1.16 4.84
C PHE A 54 10.12 1.97 6.01
N ALA A 55 8.81 2.01 6.16
CA ALA A 55 8.17 2.74 7.22
C ALA A 55 7.61 1.81 8.30
N MET A 56 6.81 0.83 7.92
CA MET A 56 6.20 -0.04 8.91
C MET A 56 5.50 -1.23 8.29
N MET A 57 5.19 -2.22 9.12
CA MET A 57 4.30 -3.31 8.76
C MET A 57 2.97 -3.07 9.45
N ILE A 58 1.87 -3.32 8.77
CA ILE A 58 0.57 -3.21 9.41
C ILE A 58 -0.28 -4.43 9.08
N ASP A 59 -1.22 -4.72 9.96
CA ASP A 59 -2.20 -5.77 9.76
C ASP A 59 -3.51 -5.09 9.34
N LEU A 60 -3.85 -5.22 8.08
CA LEU A 60 -5.03 -4.55 7.55
C LEU A 60 -6.33 -5.04 8.16
N ASN A 61 -6.35 -6.26 8.65
CA ASN A 61 -7.56 -6.78 9.27
C ASN A 61 -7.85 -6.14 10.61
N LYS A 62 -6.82 -5.65 11.27
CA LYS A 62 -6.99 -5.00 12.56
C LYS A 62 -7.21 -3.51 12.46
N ARG A 63 -6.96 -2.95 11.30
CA ARG A 63 -7.16 -1.53 11.09
C ARG A 63 -8.52 -1.29 10.49
N LYS A 64 -9.25 -0.38 11.07
CA LYS A 64 -10.55 -0.04 10.52
C LYS A 64 -10.42 1.06 9.48
N LYS A 65 -9.34 1.81 9.56
CA LYS A 65 -9.23 2.96 8.72
C LYS A 65 -7.80 3.42 8.64
N LEU A 66 -7.39 3.83 7.48
CA LEU A 66 -6.10 4.48 7.29
C LEU A 66 -6.36 5.96 7.12
N ALA A 67 -5.33 6.75 7.33
CA ALA A 67 -5.52 8.20 7.39
C ALA A 67 -6.20 8.79 6.16
N VAL A 68 -5.78 8.39 4.98
CA VAL A 68 -6.32 9.00 3.77
C VAL A 68 -6.78 8.03 2.74
N VAL A 69 -6.79 6.75 3.04
CA VAL A 69 -7.20 5.75 2.05
C VAL A 69 -8.20 4.78 2.63
N ASP A 70 -8.97 4.20 1.74
CA ASP A 70 -9.96 3.20 2.07
C ASP A 70 -9.27 1.85 2.19
N ILE A 71 -9.35 1.25 3.36
CA ILE A 71 -8.71 -0.04 3.60
C ILE A 71 -9.16 -1.11 2.62
N ASN A 72 -10.42 -1.09 2.24
CA ASN A 72 -10.92 -2.09 1.29
C ASN A 72 -10.26 -1.94 -0.07
N LYS A 73 -9.99 -0.72 -0.47
CA LYS A 73 -9.29 -0.49 -1.73
C LYS A 73 -7.87 -0.98 -1.65
N VAL A 74 -7.22 -0.79 -0.52
CA VAL A 74 -5.86 -1.27 -0.34
C VAL A 74 -5.84 -2.79 -0.43
N LYS A 75 -6.75 -3.46 0.27
CA LYS A 75 -6.82 -4.92 0.23
C LYS A 75 -7.05 -5.42 -1.18
N GLN A 76 -7.95 -4.78 -1.88
CA GLN A 76 -8.29 -5.18 -3.23
C GLN A 76 -7.09 -5.04 -4.16
N SER A 77 -6.38 -3.93 -4.07
CA SER A 77 -5.20 -3.70 -4.90
C SER A 77 -4.08 -4.67 -4.58
N LEU A 78 -3.88 -4.96 -3.31
CA LEU A 78 -2.85 -5.92 -2.93
C LEU A 78 -3.18 -7.31 -3.47
N GLU A 79 -4.46 -7.67 -3.47
CA GLU A 79 -4.86 -8.98 -3.98
C GLU A 79 -4.78 -9.06 -5.48
N SER A 80 -5.19 -8.03 -6.18
CA SER A 80 -5.22 -8.09 -7.64
C SER A 80 -3.90 -7.68 -8.27
N ASP A 81 -3.25 -6.67 -7.73
CA ASP A 81 -2.05 -6.12 -8.35
C ASP A 81 -0.76 -6.43 -7.62
N GLY A 82 -0.85 -6.74 -6.34
CA GLY A 82 0.33 -7.01 -5.54
C GLY A 82 0.92 -5.78 -4.89
N PHE A 83 0.37 -4.61 -5.12
CA PHE A 83 0.85 -3.38 -4.53
C PHE A 83 -0.24 -2.32 -4.55
N PHE A 84 -0.03 -1.26 -3.79
CA PHE A 84 -0.94 -0.14 -3.77
C PHE A 84 -0.13 1.13 -3.54
N VAL A 85 -0.45 2.19 -4.28
CA VAL A 85 0.23 3.48 -4.11
C VAL A 85 -0.72 4.48 -3.52
N GLN A 86 -0.31 5.09 -2.42
CA GLN A 86 -1.07 6.13 -1.78
C GLN A 86 -0.44 7.47 -2.12
N LEU A 87 -1.20 8.33 -2.77
CA LEU A 87 -0.73 9.65 -3.13
C LEU A 87 -1.05 10.63 -2.01
N PRO A 88 -0.33 11.75 -1.91
CA PRO A 88 -0.66 12.72 -0.88
C PRO A 88 -2.02 13.33 -1.15
N PRO A 89 -2.72 13.76 -0.11
CA PRO A 89 -4.01 14.40 -0.32
C PRO A 89 -3.83 15.69 -1.09
N PRO A 90 -4.83 16.06 -1.87
CA PRO A 90 -4.75 17.31 -2.62
C PRO A 90 -4.70 18.49 -1.69
N ARG A 91 -4.09 19.54 -2.15
CA ARG A 91 -3.96 20.74 -1.35
C ARG A 91 -4.89 21.85 -1.77
N TYR A 92 -5.75 21.57 -2.73
CA TYR A 92 -6.61 22.62 -3.23
C TYR A 92 -7.52 23.15 -2.17
N GLY A 93 -7.86 22.36 -1.19
CA GLY A 93 -8.72 22.86 -0.12
C GLY A 93 -8.05 23.92 0.68
N ILE A 94 -6.75 23.95 0.65
CA ILE A 94 -6.02 24.95 1.37
C ILE A 94 -5.83 26.16 0.52
N ALA A 95 -5.55 25.92 -0.69
CA ALA A 95 -5.27 26.99 -1.60
C ALA A 95 -6.46 27.74 -1.96
N ASP A 96 -7.51 27.13 -2.02
CA ASP A 96 -8.64 27.74 -2.48
C ASP A 96 -9.53 28.16 -1.57
N HIS A 97 -9.52 28.07 -0.95
CA HIS A 97 -10.45 28.47 -0.23
C HIS A 97 -10.49 29.26 0.15
N SER A 98 -10.05 28.99 -0.41
CA SER A 98 -10.05 29.63 -0.19
C SER A 98 -10.40 30.07 -0.13
#